data_1dd8cccb0e427a634190d51e7800c656
#
_entry.id   1dd8cccb0e427a634190d51e7800c656
#
_cell.length_a   1.000
_cell.length_b   1.000
_cell.length_c   1.000
_cell.angle_alpha   90.00
_cell.angle_beta   90.00
_cell.angle_gamma   90.00
#
_symmetry.space_group_name_H-M   'P 1'
#
loop_
_entity.id
_entity.type
_entity.pdbx_description
1 polymer ?
#
loop_
_entity_poly.entity_id
_entity_poly.type
_entity_poly.pdbx_seq_one_letter_code
_entity_poly.pdbx_strand_id
1 'polypeptide(L)'
;MDPKLRTIARVFAILLVCVAGGLVAGCLHTFDGAPVQREPQPNLVEYRHDVEFAAGRFSLGREEGRQLEAFLARVGVGYGDRVYLAAASPGAGEDEAAGRLAERRAESVSSFLELNDVHVDALIDDYGDASPLGDSVTVLVHRYVVSLPACPDWTERPWQLHDNRPASNWSCATATNFGMMVADPGDLVRGREPGPGDGERLAGAVERYRKGETAPLTGDGSTQDVFDGSSQNAVPTSSASGSGN
;
A
#
# COMPACT_ATOMS: atom_id res chain seq x y z
N MET A 1 -17.70 -25.22 70.49
CA MET A 1 -17.56 -25.57 69.08
C MET A 1 -16.32 -26.42 68.94
N ASP A 2 -16.53 -27.66 68.55
CA ASP A 2 -15.56 -28.77 68.61
C ASP A 2 -14.30 -28.41 67.76
N PRO A 3 -13.07 -28.56 68.31
CA PRO A 3 -11.84 -28.24 67.59
C PRO A 3 -11.69 -29.05 66.28
N LYS A 4 -12.27 -30.27 66.24
CA LYS A 4 -12.30 -31.10 65.06
C LYS A 4 -13.16 -30.54 63.92
N LEU A 5 -14.25 -29.87 64.27
CA LEU A 5 -15.16 -29.27 63.28
C LEU A 5 -14.50 -28.05 62.59
N ARG A 6 -13.69 -27.27 63.37
CA ARG A 6 -12.92 -26.14 62.81
C ARG A 6 -11.82 -26.59 61.84
N THR A 7 -11.19 -27.74 62.17
CA THR A 7 -10.13 -28.27 61.29
C THR A 7 -10.72 -28.79 59.99
N ILE A 8 -11.85 -29.49 60.02
CA ILE A 8 -12.55 -29.96 58.84
C ILE A 8 -13.02 -28.78 57.93
N ALA A 9 -13.60 -27.74 58.57
CA ALA A 9 -14.03 -26.55 57.82
C ALA A 9 -12.87 -25.84 57.13
N ARG A 10 -11.69 -25.76 57.76
CA ARG A 10 -10.48 -25.14 57.16
C ARG A 10 -9.94 -25.98 56.00
N VAL A 11 -9.91 -27.29 56.11
CA VAL A 11 -9.47 -28.17 55.02
C VAL A 11 -10.42 -28.06 53.81
N PHE A 12 -11.73 -28.02 54.09
CA PHE A 12 -12.72 -27.84 53.03
C PHE A 12 -12.60 -26.48 52.34
N ALA A 13 -12.36 -25.40 53.06
CA ALA A 13 -12.14 -24.07 52.49
C ALA A 13 -10.87 -24.00 51.63
N ILE A 14 -9.76 -24.61 52.05
CA ILE A 14 -8.53 -24.69 51.26
C ILE A 14 -8.74 -25.49 49.98
N LEU A 15 -9.46 -26.61 50.04
CA LEU A 15 -9.75 -27.43 48.92
C LEU A 15 -10.61 -26.69 47.87
N LEU A 16 -11.58 -25.91 48.35
CA LEU A 16 -12.45 -25.08 47.52
C LEU A 16 -11.67 -23.95 46.79
N VAL A 17 -10.73 -23.33 47.52
CA VAL A 17 -9.83 -22.29 46.93
C VAL A 17 -8.90 -22.92 45.88
N CYS A 18 -8.34 -24.10 46.13
CA CYS A 18 -7.49 -24.80 45.16
C CYS A 18 -8.25 -25.21 43.90
N VAL A 19 -9.49 -25.69 44.03
CA VAL A 19 -10.35 -26.04 42.90
C VAL A 19 -10.73 -24.78 42.11
N ALA A 20 -11.11 -23.69 42.78
CA ALA A 20 -11.41 -22.40 42.13
C ALA A 20 -10.18 -21.83 41.43
N GLY A 21 -8.99 -21.91 42.05
CA GLY A 21 -7.73 -21.49 41.44
C GLY A 21 -7.35 -22.33 40.21
N GLY A 22 -7.58 -23.62 40.24
CA GLY A 22 -7.35 -24.53 39.11
C GLY A 22 -8.28 -24.25 37.92
N LEU A 23 -9.55 -23.90 38.19
CA LEU A 23 -10.51 -23.55 37.13
C LEU A 23 -10.16 -22.20 36.45
N VAL A 24 -9.63 -21.23 37.18
CA VAL A 24 -9.21 -19.94 36.61
C VAL A 24 -7.91 -20.08 35.80
N ALA A 25 -6.98 -20.94 36.24
CA ALA A 25 -5.72 -21.18 35.50
C ALA A 25 -5.96 -21.86 34.13
N GLY A 26 -7.02 -22.62 33.96
CA GLY A 26 -7.38 -23.26 32.69
C GLY A 26 -7.82 -22.27 31.61
N CYS A 27 -8.23 -21.04 31.97
CA CYS A 27 -8.65 -20.01 31.01
C CYS A 27 -7.52 -19.07 30.56
N LEU A 28 -6.33 -19.16 31.16
CA LEU A 28 -5.15 -18.39 30.81
C LEU A 28 -4.28 -19.13 29.80
N HIS A 29 -4.89 -19.72 28.78
CA HIS A 29 -4.12 -20.15 27.60
C HIS A 29 -3.76 -18.88 26.83
N THR A 30 -2.62 -18.32 27.11
CA THR A 30 -1.98 -17.34 26.22
C THR A 30 -1.72 -18.06 24.92
N PHE A 31 -2.35 -17.60 23.86
CA PHE A 31 -1.98 -17.96 22.50
C PHE A 31 -0.56 -17.42 22.22
N ASP A 32 0.45 -18.08 22.76
CA ASP A 32 1.83 -17.84 22.35
C ASP A 32 2.02 -18.45 20.97
N GLY A 33 1.95 -17.62 19.98
CA GLY A 33 2.17 -17.99 18.59
C GLY A 33 0.96 -17.78 17.70
N ALA A 34 0.42 -16.56 17.68
CA ALA A 34 -0.33 -16.16 16.49
C ALA A 34 0.59 -16.41 15.28
N PRO A 35 0.14 -17.20 14.28
CA PRO A 35 0.96 -17.42 13.10
C PRO A 35 1.30 -16.06 12.53
N VAL A 36 2.57 -15.86 12.20
CA VAL A 36 2.98 -14.70 11.44
C VAL A 36 2.11 -14.67 10.20
N GLN A 37 1.22 -13.69 10.10
CA GLN A 37 0.43 -13.51 8.90
C GLN A 37 1.41 -13.36 7.76
N ARG A 38 1.32 -14.27 6.80
CA ARG A 38 2.13 -14.18 5.59
C ARG A 38 1.49 -13.17 4.68
N GLU A 39 2.04 -11.98 4.67
CA GLU A 39 1.56 -10.88 3.84
C GLU A 39 2.60 -10.54 2.79
N PRO A 40 2.20 -10.18 1.57
CA PRO A 40 3.11 -9.61 0.61
C PRO A 40 3.64 -8.27 1.14
N GLN A 41 4.95 -8.06 1.01
CA GLN A 41 5.61 -6.86 1.53
C GLN A 41 5.94 -5.91 0.39
N PRO A 42 5.40 -4.70 0.38
CA PRO A 42 5.81 -3.67 -0.56
C PRO A 42 7.18 -3.11 -0.15
N ASN A 43 8.12 -3.10 -1.10
CA ASN A 43 9.44 -2.53 -0.90
C ASN A 43 9.65 -1.38 -1.88
N LEU A 44 10.11 -0.25 -1.38
CA LEU A 44 10.48 0.88 -2.21
C LEU A 44 11.85 0.61 -2.87
N VAL A 45 11.87 0.74 -4.18
CA VAL A 45 13.09 0.76 -5.00
C VAL A 45 13.22 2.16 -5.57
N GLU A 46 14.36 2.76 -5.38
CA GLU A 46 14.68 4.08 -5.89
C GLU A 46 15.70 3.97 -7.02
N TYR A 47 15.39 4.64 -8.13
CA TYR A 47 16.31 4.85 -9.24
C TYR A 47 16.66 6.32 -9.30
N ARG A 48 17.94 6.62 -9.41
CA ARG A 48 18.48 7.98 -9.40
C ARG A 48 19.25 8.29 -10.68
N HIS A 49 19.08 9.51 -11.17
CA HIS A 49 19.88 10.05 -12.25
C HIS A 49 20.15 11.54 -12.01
N ASP A 50 21.42 11.92 -12.02
CA ASP A 50 21.85 13.30 -11.84
C ASP A 50 22.05 13.96 -13.20
N VAL A 51 21.32 15.05 -13.44
CA VAL A 51 21.41 15.86 -14.66
C VAL A 51 22.30 17.06 -14.36
N GLU A 52 23.44 17.14 -15.01
CA GLU A 52 24.43 18.21 -14.80
C GLU A 52 24.15 19.40 -15.71
N PHE A 53 24.41 20.60 -15.22
CA PHE A 53 24.29 21.82 -15.96
C PHE A 53 25.65 22.57 -16.00
N ALA A 54 25.93 23.24 -17.11
CA ALA A 54 27.04 24.15 -17.15
C ALA A 54 26.81 25.34 -16.22
N ALA A 55 27.87 25.87 -15.65
CA ALA A 55 27.80 27.00 -14.71
C ALA A 55 26.95 28.16 -15.24
N GLY A 56 25.97 28.59 -14.43
CA GLY A 56 25.05 29.67 -14.77
C GLY A 56 24.01 29.36 -15.88
N ARG A 57 23.99 28.14 -16.41
CA ARG A 57 22.97 27.69 -17.37
C ARG A 57 21.83 26.96 -16.71
N PHE A 58 20.64 27.13 -17.29
CA PHE A 58 19.42 26.44 -16.87
C PHE A 58 18.80 25.57 -17.99
N SER A 59 19.23 25.73 -19.23
CA SER A 59 18.73 24.90 -20.32
C SER A 59 19.43 23.56 -20.35
N LEU A 60 18.61 22.48 -20.46
CA LEU A 60 19.10 21.11 -20.59
C LEU A 60 20.00 20.98 -21.85
N GLY A 61 21.20 20.46 -21.67
CA GLY A 61 22.12 20.17 -22.76
C GLY A 61 21.63 19.00 -23.60
N ARG A 62 22.13 18.93 -24.84
CA ARG A 62 21.73 17.86 -25.77
C ARG A 62 22.26 16.48 -25.32
N GLU A 63 23.41 16.45 -24.69
CA GLU A 63 24.02 15.22 -24.18
C GLU A 63 23.30 14.72 -22.94
N GLU A 64 23.04 15.62 -22.00
CA GLU A 64 22.31 15.34 -20.77
C GLU A 64 20.90 14.87 -21.08
N GLY A 65 20.22 15.47 -22.07
CA GLY A 65 18.92 15.01 -22.54
C GLY A 65 18.95 13.55 -23.04
N ARG A 66 19.98 13.17 -23.83
CA ARG A 66 20.14 11.79 -24.31
C ARG A 66 20.41 10.81 -23.17
N GLN A 67 21.21 11.20 -22.17
CA GLN A 67 21.49 10.38 -21.00
C GLN A 67 20.24 10.17 -20.16
N LEU A 68 19.43 11.22 -19.99
CA LEU A 68 18.14 11.15 -19.30
C LEU A 68 17.16 10.23 -20.05
N GLU A 69 17.05 10.36 -21.38
CA GLU A 69 16.24 9.43 -22.19
C GLU A 69 16.70 7.97 -22.03
N ALA A 70 18.00 7.73 -22.06
CA ALA A 70 18.55 6.40 -21.86
C ALA A 70 18.28 5.87 -20.44
N PHE A 71 18.30 6.73 -19.43
CA PHE A 71 17.91 6.37 -18.06
C PHE A 71 16.43 5.99 -17.99
N LEU A 72 15.53 6.81 -18.53
CA LEU A 72 14.09 6.54 -18.55
C LEU A 72 13.78 5.23 -19.26
N ALA A 73 14.40 4.99 -20.41
CA ALA A 73 14.24 3.75 -21.18
C ALA A 73 14.73 2.52 -20.41
N ARG A 74 15.86 2.64 -19.68
CA ARG A 74 16.42 1.56 -18.87
C ARG A 74 15.54 1.23 -17.66
N VAL A 75 15.02 2.25 -16.98
CA VAL A 75 14.12 2.09 -15.82
C VAL A 75 12.74 1.61 -16.28
N GLY A 76 12.30 2.02 -17.47
CA GLY A 76 10.97 1.72 -18.00
C GLY A 76 9.90 2.31 -17.09
N VAL A 77 9.92 3.64 -16.92
CA VAL A 77 8.94 4.36 -16.10
C VAL A 77 7.53 4.05 -16.57
N GLY A 78 6.66 3.67 -15.65
CA GLY A 78 5.32 3.21 -15.96
C GLY A 78 4.31 3.45 -14.85
N TYR A 79 3.18 2.74 -14.96
CA TYR A 79 2.09 2.86 -14.01
C TYR A 79 2.53 2.51 -12.58
N GLY A 80 2.17 3.36 -11.61
CA GLY A 80 2.52 3.19 -10.20
C GLY A 80 3.86 3.80 -9.80
N ASP A 81 4.71 4.17 -10.77
CA ASP A 81 5.95 4.89 -10.47
C ASP A 81 5.65 6.34 -10.08
N ARG A 82 6.47 6.86 -9.17
CA ARG A 82 6.43 8.26 -8.77
C ARG A 82 7.75 8.91 -9.14
N VAL A 83 7.67 10.03 -9.82
CA VAL A 83 8.86 10.76 -10.29
C VAL A 83 8.99 12.07 -9.53
N TYR A 84 10.14 12.24 -8.92
CA TYR A 84 10.47 13.44 -8.16
C TYR A 84 11.70 14.10 -8.75
N LEU A 85 11.76 15.42 -8.63
CA LEU A 85 12.95 16.19 -8.93
C LEU A 85 13.51 16.77 -7.64
N ALA A 86 14.80 16.59 -7.42
CA ALA A 86 15.52 17.29 -6.36
C ALA A 86 16.46 18.30 -7.03
N ALA A 87 16.31 19.57 -6.70
CA ALA A 87 17.24 20.62 -7.10
C ALA A 87 18.16 20.98 -5.95
N ALA A 88 19.36 21.47 -6.25
CA ALA A 88 20.24 21.99 -5.23
C ALA A 88 19.55 23.13 -4.48
N SER A 89 19.23 22.90 -3.20
CA SER A 89 18.67 23.95 -2.37
C SER A 89 19.79 24.89 -1.93
N PRO A 90 19.67 26.21 -2.14
CA PRO A 90 20.63 27.14 -1.59
C PRO A 90 20.60 27.03 -0.06
N GLY A 91 21.77 26.85 0.54
CA GLY A 91 21.90 26.83 2.00
C GLY A 91 21.35 28.11 2.64
N ALA A 92 20.99 28.04 3.91
CA ALA A 92 20.52 29.21 4.65
C ALA A 92 21.58 30.33 4.65
N GLY A 93 21.37 31.38 3.84
CA GLY A 93 22.29 32.48 3.64
C GLY A 93 22.97 32.54 2.27
N GLU A 94 22.66 31.60 1.37
CA GLU A 94 23.11 31.67 -0.02
C GLU A 94 22.25 32.59 -0.89
N ASP A 95 22.81 33.00 -2.05
CA ASP A 95 22.25 34.01 -2.94
C ASP A 95 20.87 33.54 -3.49
N GLU A 96 19.84 34.37 -3.30
CA GLU A 96 18.50 34.17 -3.92
C GLU A 96 18.56 33.93 -5.43
N ALA A 97 19.61 34.41 -6.10
CA ALA A 97 19.85 34.16 -7.50
C ALA A 97 20.21 32.71 -7.78
N ALA A 98 20.90 32.01 -6.86
CA ALA A 98 21.22 30.60 -6.97
C ALA A 98 19.95 29.76 -6.84
N GLY A 99 19.05 30.10 -5.93
CA GLY A 99 17.74 29.41 -5.77
C GLY A 99 16.89 29.53 -7.04
N ARG A 100 16.76 30.73 -7.59
CA ARG A 100 16.03 30.91 -8.86
C ARG A 100 16.65 30.15 -10.03
N LEU A 101 17.97 29.99 -10.04
CA LEU A 101 18.63 29.20 -11.07
C LEU A 101 18.33 27.70 -10.91
N ALA A 102 18.31 27.18 -9.67
CA ALA A 102 17.96 25.81 -9.38
C ALA A 102 16.50 25.49 -9.79
N GLU A 103 15.55 26.37 -9.47
CA GLU A 103 14.15 26.24 -9.90
C GLU A 103 14.02 26.18 -11.43
N ARG A 104 14.68 27.05 -12.15
CA ARG A 104 14.66 27.10 -13.63
C ARG A 104 15.27 25.84 -14.25
N ARG A 105 16.28 25.26 -13.61
CA ARG A 105 16.85 23.97 -14.02
C ARG A 105 15.86 22.84 -13.82
N ALA A 106 15.22 22.78 -12.65
CA ALA A 106 14.18 21.79 -12.36
C ALA A 106 13.01 21.91 -13.35
N GLU A 107 12.57 23.13 -13.67
CA GLU A 107 11.54 23.39 -14.68
C GLU A 107 11.96 22.90 -16.08
N SER A 108 13.24 23.10 -16.45
CA SER A 108 13.76 22.61 -17.73
C SER A 108 13.77 21.07 -17.80
N VAL A 109 14.12 20.38 -16.70
CA VAL A 109 14.08 18.93 -16.62
C VAL A 109 12.62 18.44 -16.60
N SER A 110 11.73 19.07 -15.83
CA SER A 110 10.31 18.74 -15.79
C SER A 110 9.67 18.83 -17.18
N SER A 111 9.90 19.93 -17.90
CA SER A 111 9.41 20.11 -19.27
C SER A 111 9.92 19.02 -20.22
N PHE A 112 11.17 18.60 -20.05
CA PHE A 112 11.74 17.51 -20.84
C PHE A 112 11.09 16.17 -20.53
N LEU A 113 10.83 15.88 -19.25
CA LEU A 113 10.15 14.66 -18.82
C LEU A 113 8.71 14.61 -19.35
N GLU A 114 7.98 15.73 -19.26
CA GLU A 114 6.61 15.84 -19.79
C GLU A 114 6.55 15.61 -21.31
N LEU A 115 7.54 16.09 -22.07
CA LEU A 115 7.66 15.83 -23.50
C LEU A 115 7.90 14.35 -23.83
N ASN A 116 8.37 13.57 -22.85
CA ASN A 116 8.58 12.12 -22.94
C ASN A 116 7.47 11.33 -22.22
N ASP A 117 6.30 11.93 -22.00
CA ASP A 117 5.15 11.34 -21.33
C ASP A 117 5.42 10.89 -19.87
N VAL A 118 6.40 11.48 -19.21
CA VAL A 118 6.74 11.24 -17.80
C VAL A 118 6.28 12.40 -16.95
N HIS A 119 5.28 12.15 -16.10
CA HIS A 119 4.76 13.15 -15.18
C HIS A 119 5.64 13.27 -13.94
N VAL A 120 5.92 14.51 -13.53
CA VAL A 120 6.65 14.82 -12.29
C VAL A 120 5.65 15.04 -11.16
N ASP A 121 5.73 14.22 -10.11
CA ASP A 121 4.81 14.27 -8.95
C ASP A 121 5.10 15.48 -8.05
N ALA A 122 6.36 15.75 -7.77
CA ALA A 122 6.76 16.91 -6.97
C ALA A 122 8.25 17.30 -7.16
N LEU A 123 8.54 18.57 -6.85
CA LEU A 123 9.90 19.03 -6.60
C LEU A 123 10.21 18.89 -5.11
N ILE A 124 11.34 18.27 -4.78
CA ILE A 124 11.80 18.07 -3.41
C ILE A 124 12.95 19.04 -3.15
N ASP A 125 12.76 19.98 -2.22
CA ASP A 125 13.75 21.01 -1.91
C ASP A 125 14.87 20.49 -1.00
N ASP A 126 14.57 19.51 -0.15
CA ASP A 126 15.53 18.90 0.77
C ASP A 126 15.44 17.37 0.70
N TYR A 127 16.43 16.77 0.09
CA TYR A 127 16.59 15.32 0.00
C TYR A 127 17.65 14.79 0.99
N GLY A 128 17.94 15.52 2.04
CA GLY A 128 18.93 15.18 3.05
C GLY A 128 20.35 15.05 2.48
N ASP A 129 21.10 14.06 2.93
CA ASP A 129 22.49 13.82 2.49
C ASP A 129 22.63 13.49 0.98
N ALA A 130 21.51 13.17 0.32
CA ALA A 130 21.46 12.86 -1.11
C ALA A 130 21.01 14.06 -1.97
N SER A 131 20.86 15.26 -1.39
CA SER A 131 20.57 16.47 -2.13
C SER A 131 21.62 16.72 -3.21
N PRO A 132 21.21 17.14 -4.43
CA PRO A 132 22.16 17.43 -5.50
C PRO A 132 23.12 18.52 -5.08
N LEU A 133 24.38 18.36 -5.43
CA LEU A 133 25.41 19.34 -5.13
C LEU A 133 25.66 20.26 -6.34
N GLY A 134 25.64 21.56 -6.10
CA GLY A 134 26.07 22.56 -7.09
C GLY A 134 25.14 22.69 -8.29
N ASP A 135 25.66 22.43 -9.48
CA ASP A 135 24.99 22.73 -10.74
C ASP A 135 24.20 21.53 -11.31
N SER A 136 23.54 20.72 -10.47
CA SER A 136 22.79 19.54 -10.92
C SER A 136 21.34 19.51 -10.45
N VAL A 137 20.52 18.71 -11.13
CA VAL A 137 19.17 18.33 -10.75
C VAL A 137 19.10 16.81 -10.75
N THR A 138 18.64 16.23 -9.65
CA THR A 138 18.47 14.79 -9.53
C THR A 138 17.06 14.40 -9.91
N VAL A 139 16.92 13.44 -10.81
CA VAL A 139 15.66 12.76 -11.14
C VAL A 139 15.60 11.49 -10.32
N LEU A 140 14.54 11.34 -9.54
CA LEU A 140 14.28 10.21 -8.66
C LEU A 140 13.02 9.49 -9.15
N VAL A 141 13.15 8.20 -9.42
CA VAL A 141 11.99 7.35 -9.75
C VAL A 141 11.79 6.37 -8.61
N HIS A 142 10.70 6.51 -7.91
CA HIS A 142 10.28 5.65 -6.82
C HIS A 142 9.30 4.60 -7.35
N ARG A 143 9.68 3.34 -7.21
CA ARG A 143 8.86 2.18 -7.57
C ARG A 143 8.68 1.27 -6.39
N TYR A 144 7.43 0.93 -6.09
CA TYR A 144 7.15 -0.13 -5.15
C TYR A 144 7.13 -1.49 -5.86
N VAL A 145 7.83 -2.46 -5.28
CA VAL A 145 7.82 -3.84 -5.74
C VAL A 145 7.32 -4.75 -4.63
N VAL A 146 6.51 -5.75 -4.97
CA VAL A 146 6.00 -6.71 -3.99
C VAL A 146 7.02 -7.83 -3.79
N SER A 147 7.47 -8.01 -2.55
CA SER A 147 8.13 -9.24 -2.13
C SER A 147 7.08 -10.24 -1.65
N LEU A 148 7.00 -11.37 -2.32
CA LEU A 148 6.11 -12.45 -1.94
C LEU A 148 6.67 -13.20 -0.72
N PRO A 149 5.81 -13.73 0.17
CA PRO A 149 6.27 -14.55 1.27
C PRO A 149 6.94 -15.83 0.76
N ALA A 150 7.86 -16.38 1.56
CA ALA A 150 8.49 -17.66 1.26
C ALA A 150 7.44 -18.79 1.37
N CYS A 151 6.81 -19.10 0.25
CA CYS A 151 5.76 -20.09 0.10
C CYS A 151 6.05 -21.06 -1.06
N PRO A 152 5.63 -22.34 -0.94
CA PRO A 152 4.93 -22.97 0.18
C PRO A 152 5.85 -23.30 1.36
N ASP A 153 5.28 -23.32 2.58
CA ASP A 153 5.99 -23.73 3.79
C ASP A 153 5.33 -24.97 4.41
N TRP A 154 5.96 -26.11 4.24
CA TRP A 154 5.51 -27.42 4.74
C TRP A 154 6.34 -27.90 5.94
N THR A 155 6.97 -26.98 6.67
CA THR A 155 7.78 -27.32 7.85
C THR A 155 6.96 -27.92 8.98
N GLU A 156 5.69 -27.49 9.12
CA GLU A 156 4.75 -28.03 10.08
C GLU A 156 3.69 -28.90 9.37
N ARG A 157 3.46 -30.09 9.93
CA ARG A 157 2.46 -30.99 9.39
C ARG A 157 1.11 -30.77 10.08
N PRO A 158 0.02 -30.47 9.35
CA PRO A 158 -1.28 -30.15 9.93
C PRO A 158 -1.80 -31.22 10.93
N TRP A 159 -1.52 -32.49 10.69
CA TRP A 159 -1.96 -33.58 11.56
C TRP A 159 -1.16 -33.75 12.87
N GLN A 160 -0.09 -32.98 13.06
CA GLN A 160 0.71 -32.92 14.28
C GLN A 160 0.36 -31.70 15.15
N LEU A 161 -0.52 -30.84 14.67
CA LEU A 161 -0.99 -29.66 15.40
C LEU A 161 -2.23 -30.08 16.23
N HIS A 162 -2.07 -30.09 17.54
CA HIS A 162 -3.16 -30.41 18.48
C HIS A 162 -3.72 -29.20 19.22
N ASP A 163 -3.25 -28.01 18.88
CA ASP A 163 -3.47 -26.73 19.58
C ASP A 163 -4.32 -25.73 18.81
N ASN A 164 -5.02 -26.15 17.75
CA ASN A 164 -5.85 -25.28 16.88
C ASN A 164 -5.13 -24.07 16.26
N ARG A 165 -3.81 -24.04 16.29
CA ARG A 165 -3.08 -23.00 15.55
C ARG A 165 -3.02 -23.34 14.06
N PRO A 166 -3.00 -22.32 13.19
CA PRO A 166 -2.79 -22.52 11.76
C PRO A 166 -1.43 -23.18 11.49
N ALA A 167 -1.38 -24.11 10.54
CA ALA A 167 -0.14 -24.70 10.07
C ALA A 167 0.76 -23.67 9.37
N SER A 168 2.06 -23.95 9.27
CA SER A 168 3.06 -23.08 8.65
C SER A 168 2.69 -22.64 7.22
N ASN A 169 1.96 -23.48 6.47
CA ASN A 169 1.51 -23.17 5.11
C ASN A 169 0.16 -22.42 5.05
N TRP A 170 -0.42 -22.08 6.20
CA TRP A 170 -1.68 -21.34 6.23
C TRP A 170 -1.52 -19.98 5.53
N SER A 171 -2.54 -19.58 4.76
CA SER A 171 -2.60 -18.36 3.96
C SER A 171 -1.53 -18.19 2.86
N CYS A 172 -0.57 -19.11 2.69
CA CYS A 172 0.46 -19.03 1.67
C CYS A 172 -0.09 -18.76 0.26
N ALA A 173 -1.04 -19.56 -0.20
CA ALA A 173 -1.63 -19.40 -1.52
C ALA A 173 -2.36 -18.06 -1.67
N THR A 174 -3.12 -17.66 -0.65
CA THR A 174 -3.86 -16.39 -0.64
C THR A 174 -2.91 -15.20 -0.68
N ALA A 175 -1.87 -15.20 0.15
CA ALA A 175 -0.88 -14.11 0.20
C ALA A 175 -0.09 -13.99 -1.11
N THR A 176 0.32 -15.14 -1.67
CA THR A 176 1.03 -15.16 -2.96
C THR A 176 0.13 -14.65 -4.08
N ASN A 177 -1.10 -15.16 -4.20
CA ASN A 177 -2.04 -14.73 -5.22
C ASN A 177 -2.38 -13.25 -5.08
N PHE A 178 -2.62 -12.79 -3.85
CA PHE A 178 -2.88 -11.37 -3.59
C PHE A 178 -1.71 -10.50 -4.04
N GLY A 179 -0.48 -10.84 -3.63
CA GLY A 179 0.70 -10.07 -4.03
C GLY A 179 0.95 -10.05 -5.56
N MET A 180 0.60 -11.15 -6.26
CA MET A 180 0.70 -11.21 -7.73
C MET A 180 -0.41 -10.43 -8.45
N MET A 181 -1.54 -10.17 -7.80
CA MET A 181 -2.69 -9.46 -8.39
C MET A 181 -2.65 -7.95 -8.15
N VAL A 182 -1.79 -7.46 -7.27
CA VAL A 182 -1.67 -6.04 -6.98
C VAL A 182 -1.11 -5.30 -8.19
N ALA A 183 -1.90 -4.40 -8.75
CA ALA A 183 -1.51 -3.62 -9.92
C ALA A 183 -0.53 -2.48 -9.58
N ASP A 184 -0.73 -1.84 -8.41
CA ASP A 184 0.17 -0.83 -7.87
C ASP A 184 0.56 -1.21 -6.44
N PRO A 185 1.77 -1.73 -6.22
CA PRO A 185 2.23 -2.10 -4.88
C PRO A 185 2.29 -0.93 -3.89
N GLY A 186 2.34 0.30 -4.36
CA GLY A 186 2.24 1.50 -3.53
C GLY A 186 0.91 1.61 -2.79
N ASP A 187 -0.17 1.08 -3.34
CA ASP A 187 -1.50 1.05 -2.71
C ASP A 187 -1.52 0.20 -1.42
N LEU A 188 -0.55 -0.71 -1.24
CA LEU A 188 -0.37 -1.47 0.01
C LEU A 188 0.25 -0.64 1.14
N VAL A 189 0.95 0.44 0.79
CA VAL A 189 1.59 1.35 1.77
C VAL A 189 0.67 2.51 2.10
N ARG A 190 0.03 3.05 1.08
CA ARG A 190 -0.88 4.18 1.20
C ARG A 190 -2.06 3.96 0.25
N GLY A 191 -3.26 4.27 0.70
CA GLY A 191 -4.43 4.24 -0.18
C GLY A 191 -4.26 5.26 -1.32
N ARG A 192 -4.91 4.99 -2.43
CA ARG A 192 -4.99 5.95 -3.54
C ARG A 192 -5.92 7.11 -3.14
N GLU A 193 -5.55 8.32 -3.53
CA GLU A 193 -6.47 9.44 -3.40
C GLU A 193 -7.74 9.17 -4.22
N PRO A 194 -8.92 9.33 -3.60
CA PRO A 194 -10.16 9.19 -4.34
C PRO A 194 -10.21 10.26 -5.42
N GLY A 195 -10.52 9.85 -6.64
CA GLY A 195 -10.80 10.78 -7.72
C GLY A 195 -11.97 11.73 -7.38
N PRO A 196 -12.22 12.74 -8.22
CA PRO A 196 -13.33 13.65 -8.00
C PRO A 196 -14.63 12.85 -7.85
N GLY A 197 -15.34 13.08 -6.73
CA GLY A 197 -16.58 12.39 -6.44
C GLY A 197 -17.69 12.84 -7.41
N ASP A 198 -18.60 11.93 -7.75
CA ASP A 198 -19.84 12.28 -8.43
C ASP A 198 -20.72 13.13 -7.50
N GLY A 199 -20.77 14.45 -7.80
CA GLY A 199 -21.49 15.42 -6.98
C GLY A 199 -22.98 15.15 -6.89
N GLU A 200 -23.61 14.63 -7.94
CA GLU A 200 -25.04 14.29 -7.95
C GLU A 200 -25.32 13.11 -7.02
N ARG A 201 -24.51 12.08 -7.10
CA ARG A 201 -24.61 10.90 -6.22
C ARG A 201 -24.39 11.25 -4.76
N LEU A 202 -23.39 12.10 -4.48
CA LEU A 202 -23.10 12.57 -3.12
C LEU A 202 -24.23 13.43 -2.57
N ALA A 203 -24.77 14.36 -3.37
CA ALA A 203 -25.92 15.18 -2.97
C ALA A 203 -27.14 14.31 -2.68
N GLY A 204 -27.45 13.33 -3.52
CA GLY A 204 -28.51 12.36 -3.29
C GLY A 204 -28.33 11.52 -2.02
N ALA A 205 -27.10 11.16 -1.69
CA ALA A 205 -26.80 10.44 -0.45
C ALA A 205 -27.06 11.30 0.80
N VAL A 206 -26.65 12.58 0.76
CA VAL A 206 -26.89 13.55 1.84
C VAL A 206 -28.40 13.82 2.00
N GLU A 207 -29.15 13.92 0.89
CA GLU A 207 -30.60 14.14 0.93
C GLU A 207 -31.34 12.95 1.56
N ARG A 208 -30.98 11.71 1.19
CA ARG A 208 -31.54 10.51 1.83
C ARG A 208 -31.21 10.46 3.32
N TYR A 209 -29.99 10.78 3.70
CA TYR A 209 -29.61 10.86 5.12
C TYR A 209 -30.45 11.86 5.90
N ARG A 210 -30.68 13.07 5.35
CA ARG A 210 -31.49 14.10 5.98
C ARG A 210 -32.98 13.71 6.13
N LYS A 211 -33.50 12.91 5.19
CA LYS A 211 -34.86 12.37 5.22
C LYS A 211 -34.97 11.13 6.13
N GLY A 212 -33.90 10.63 6.67
CA GLY A 212 -33.89 9.40 7.46
C GLY A 212 -34.12 8.14 6.62
N GLU A 213 -33.96 8.22 5.31
CA GLU A 213 -34.04 7.09 4.39
C GLU A 213 -32.78 6.27 4.48
N THR A 214 -32.76 5.28 5.36
CA THR A 214 -31.67 4.28 5.41
C THR A 214 -32.08 3.05 4.62
N ALA A 215 -31.17 2.48 3.84
CA ALA A 215 -31.44 1.18 3.23
C ALA A 215 -31.73 0.17 4.37
N PRO A 216 -32.84 -0.57 4.31
CA PRO A 216 -33.11 -1.59 5.31
C PRO A 216 -31.96 -2.58 5.28
N LEU A 217 -31.41 -2.90 6.45
CA LEU A 217 -30.48 -4.03 6.61
C LEU A 217 -31.34 -5.30 6.48
N THR A 218 -31.67 -5.68 5.26
CA THR A 218 -32.37 -6.93 4.99
C THR A 218 -31.41 -8.05 5.33
N GLY A 219 -31.65 -8.72 6.45
CA GLY A 219 -30.82 -9.84 6.93
C GLY A 219 -31.01 -11.15 6.15
N ASP A 220 -31.43 -11.07 4.88
CA ASP A 220 -31.69 -12.24 4.04
C ASP A 220 -30.49 -12.72 3.23
N GLY A 221 -29.30 -12.14 3.47
CA GLY A 221 -28.07 -12.63 2.87
C GLY A 221 -27.96 -12.46 1.35
N SER A 222 -28.93 -11.80 0.70
CA SER A 222 -28.81 -11.48 -0.72
C SER A 222 -27.95 -10.23 -0.89
N THR A 223 -26.65 -10.43 -1.11
CA THR A 223 -25.69 -9.37 -1.48
C THR A 223 -25.90 -8.86 -2.91
N GLN A 224 -27.02 -9.18 -3.55
CA GLN A 224 -27.28 -8.84 -4.94
C GLN A 224 -27.61 -7.36 -5.17
N ASP A 225 -28.15 -6.67 -4.16
CA ASP A 225 -28.60 -5.28 -4.35
C ASP A 225 -27.49 -4.23 -4.16
N VAL A 226 -26.29 -4.61 -3.72
CA VAL A 226 -25.19 -3.66 -3.49
C VAL A 226 -24.34 -3.43 -4.77
N PHE A 227 -24.49 -4.29 -5.77
CA PHE A 227 -23.68 -4.26 -7.00
C PHE A 227 -24.45 -3.89 -8.28
N ASP A 228 -25.74 -3.56 -8.20
CA ASP A 228 -26.53 -3.20 -9.40
C ASP A 228 -26.38 -1.73 -9.84
N GLY A 229 -25.23 -1.16 -9.63
CA GLY A 229 -24.88 0.24 -9.97
C GLY A 229 -23.91 0.42 -11.13
N SER A 230 -23.49 -0.62 -11.82
CA SER A 230 -22.67 -0.38 -13.01
C SER A 230 -22.49 -1.63 -13.87
N SER A 231 -23.30 -1.80 -14.87
CA SER A 231 -22.91 -2.49 -16.11
C SER A 231 -24.05 -2.47 -17.14
N GLN A 232 -24.46 -1.31 -17.59
CA GLN A 232 -25.12 -1.21 -18.90
C GLN A 232 -24.07 -0.96 -19.98
N ASN A 233 -23.09 -1.84 -20.09
CA ASN A 233 -22.36 -2.06 -21.30
C ASN A 233 -22.62 -3.51 -21.74
N ALA A 234 -23.88 -3.78 -22.12
CA ALA A 234 -24.21 -4.96 -22.88
C ALA A 234 -23.57 -4.82 -24.27
N VAL A 235 -22.49 -5.55 -24.46
CA VAL A 235 -21.97 -5.84 -25.81
C VAL A 235 -23.12 -6.51 -26.56
N PRO A 236 -23.57 -5.98 -27.72
CA PRO A 236 -24.56 -6.66 -28.52
C PRO A 236 -23.94 -7.93 -29.10
N THR A 237 -24.34 -9.09 -28.60
CA THR A 237 -24.08 -10.36 -29.26
C THR A 237 -24.86 -10.38 -30.56
N SER A 238 -24.14 -10.21 -31.65
CA SER A 238 -24.68 -10.45 -32.99
C SER A 238 -25.02 -11.94 -33.15
N SER A 239 -26.28 -12.28 -33.01
CA SER A 239 -26.80 -13.56 -33.40
C SER A 239 -26.74 -13.68 -34.96
N ALA A 240 -25.73 -14.34 -35.45
CA ALA A 240 -25.70 -14.79 -36.85
C ALA A 240 -26.67 -15.96 -36.98
N SER A 241 -27.87 -15.68 -37.48
CA SER A 241 -28.78 -16.70 -37.99
C SER A 241 -28.26 -17.21 -39.34
N GLY A 242 -27.61 -18.36 -39.32
CA GLY A 242 -27.31 -19.13 -40.54
C GLY A 242 -28.57 -19.83 -41.03
N SER A 243 -29.16 -19.31 -42.08
CA SER A 243 -30.17 -20.01 -42.90
C SER A 243 -29.41 -20.85 -43.91
N GLY A 244 -29.52 -22.16 -43.77
CA GLY A 244 -29.09 -23.09 -44.80
C GLY A 244 -30.09 -23.17 -45.98
N ASN A 245 -29.56 -23.32 -47.16
CA ASN A 245 -30.16 -24.05 -48.27
C ASN A 245 -29.05 -24.67 -49.09
#